data_2e62f1c588805e9c6fa981b9d7c74b9b
#
_entry.id   2e62f1c588805e9c6fa981b9d7c74b9b
#
_cell.length_a   1.000
_cell.length_b   1.000
_cell.length_c   1.000
_cell.angle_alpha   90.00
_cell.angle_beta   90.00
_cell.angle_gamma   90.00
#
_symmetry.space_group_name_H-M   'P 1'
#
loop_
_entity.id
_entity.type
_entity.pdbx_description
1 polymer ?
#
loop_
_entity_poly.entity_id
_entity_poly.type
_entity_poly.pdbx_seq_one_letter_code
_entity_poly.pdbx_strand_id
1 'polypeptide(L)'
;MIGAPRLASLWHTRLTCRNLPGLSPCRELETAGALSTGAGLRVGLDGAAPSDAAEDARIAAVRADPCAALFGTQTDSRLPIAFFSDFNCPNCRVLDAILLDYDAANPGTIRIIRHELPLLGAASTIASEAVLAADRQGGYRQMHDRLMRTRMVTDLNLVMSMADQIGLDGRRLVEDMRSAEIAGALDRAKAIAAVFGFNGTPSTVIGRTAFWGAIPAADVAQVIKDELAALPLRC
;
A
#
# COMPACT_ATOMS: atom_id res chain seq x y z
N MET A 1 -0.43 40.81 37.05
CA MET A 1 -0.17 40.22 35.71
C MET A 1 0.40 38.83 35.95
N ILE A 2 -0.44 37.81 35.83
CA ILE A 2 -0.07 36.42 36.08
C ILE A 2 0.13 35.78 34.72
N GLY A 3 1.37 35.41 34.43
CA GLY A 3 1.76 34.78 33.15
C GLY A 3 1.11 33.42 33.01
N ALA A 4 0.43 33.19 31.88
CA ALA A 4 -0.09 31.90 31.52
C ALA A 4 1.08 30.90 31.26
N PRO A 5 1.01 29.67 31.77
CA PRO A 5 2.04 28.68 31.48
C PRO A 5 1.97 28.24 30.04
N ARG A 6 3.09 28.29 29.33
CA ARG A 6 3.33 27.65 28.05
C ARG A 6 3.29 26.12 28.23
N LEU A 7 2.13 25.51 28.06
CA LEU A 7 1.94 24.07 27.94
C LEU A 7 1.81 23.69 26.46
N ALA A 8 2.87 23.84 25.71
CA ALA A 8 2.91 23.39 24.31
C ALA A 8 4.30 22.94 23.93
N SER A 9 4.83 21.92 24.60
CA SER A 9 6.03 21.21 24.10
C SER A 9 6.23 19.88 24.84
N LEU A 10 5.23 19.01 24.86
CA LEU A 10 5.45 17.65 25.38
C LEU A 10 4.77 16.68 24.43
N TRP A 11 5.57 15.69 24.02
CA TRP A 11 5.23 14.49 23.24
C TRP A 11 5.41 14.58 21.71
N HIS A 12 6.55 15.07 21.26
CA HIS A 12 7.15 14.48 20.06
C HIS A 12 7.87 13.22 20.53
N THR A 13 7.14 12.12 20.62
CA THR A 13 7.77 10.80 20.73
C THR A 13 8.64 10.68 19.47
N ARG A 14 9.96 10.64 19.63
CA ARG A 14 10.87 10.39 18.51
C ARG A 14 10.47 9.04 17.95
N LEU A 15 10.04 9.01 16.68
CA LEU A 15 9.78 7.78 16.00
C LEU A 15 11.08 6.98 15.93
N THR A 16 11.10 5.80 16.53
CA THR A 16 12.25 4.91 16.54
C THR A 16 12.15 3.92 15.38
N CYS A 17 13.27 3.68 14.69
CA CYS A 17 13.36 2.79 13.56
C CYS A 17 14.47 1.76 13.80
N ARG A 18 14.26 0.53 13.34
CA ARG A 18 15.28 -0.52 13.26
C ARG A 18 15.55 -0.90 11.82
N ASN A 19 16.77 -1.35 11.52
CA ASN A 19 17.09 -1.81 10.17
C ASN A 19 16.35 -3.11 9.86
N LEU A 20 15.85 -3.22 8.61
CA LEU A 20 15.28 -4.47 8.12
C LEU A 20 16.42 -5.41 7.68
N PRO A 21 16.53 -6.61 8.28
CA PRO A 21 17.59 -7.57 7.92
C PRO A 21 17.53 -7.95 6.44
N GLY A 22 18.66 -7.82 5.73
CA GLY A 22 18.77 -8.18 4.32
C GLY A 22 18.07 -7.23 3.34
N LEU A 23 17.52 -6.10 3.80
CA LEU A 23 16.83 -5.11 2.97
C LEU A 23 17.43 -3.70 3.14
N SER A 24 18.75 -3.60 3.31
CA SER A 24 19.44 -2.31 3.37
C SER A 24 19.18 -1.51 2.07
N PRO A 25 18.89 -0.20 2.16
CA PRO A 25 18.87 0.67 3.35
C PRO A 25 17.52 0.78 4.05
N CYS A 26 16.57 -0.13 3.81
CA CYS A 26 15.24 -0.07 4.39
C CYS A 26 15.26 -0.31 5.90
N ARG A 27 14.39 0.39 6.60
CA ARG A 27 14.21 0.32 8.05
C ARG A 27 12.74 0.22 8.41
N GLU A 28 12.44 -0.37 9.54
CA GLU A 28 11.10 -0.52 10.08
C GLU A 28 10.85 0.50 11.20
N LEU A 29 9.68 1.12 11.18
CA LEU A 29 9.19 1.92 12.28
C LEU A 29 8.73 0.99 13.42
N GLU A 30 9.20 1.19 14.63
CA GLU A 30 8.86 0.34 15.79
C GLU A 30 7.41 0.52 16.28
N THR A 31 6.71 1.53 15.78
CA THR A 31 5.30 1.77 16.10
C THR A 31 4.40 1.12 15.06
N ALA A 32 3.55 0.20 15.48
CA ALA A 32 2.52 -0.41 14.64
C ALA A 32 1.19 0.32 14.80
N GLY A 33 0.51 0.58 13.68
CA GLY A 33 -0.84 1.10 13.65
C GLY A 33 -1.92 0.00 13.64
N ALA A 34 -3.17 0.39 13.51
CA ALA A 34 -4.28 -0.55 13.36
C ALA A 34 -4.19 -1.27 12.01
N LEU A 35 -4.07 -2.60 12.07
CA LEU A 35 -3.84 -3.49 10.94
C LEU A 35 -5.05 -4.41 10.73
N SER A 36 -5.43 -4.66 9.48
CA SER A 36 -6.38 -5.69 9.10
C SER A 36 -5.62 -6.88 8.52
N THR A 37 -5.80 -8.05 9.12
CA THR A 37 -5.21 -9.30 8.63
C THR A 37 -6.31 -10.18 8.05
N GLY A 38 -6.00 -10.89 6.96
CA GLY A 38 -6.91 -11.90 6.41
C GLY A 38 -7.19 -13.01 7.42
N ALA A 39 -8.36 -13.63 7.34
CA ALA A 39 -8.77 -14.79 8.15
C ALA A 39 -8.00 -16.08 7.80
N GLY A 40 -6.74 -15.96 7.45
CA GLY A 40 -5.79 -17.04 7.27
C GLY A 40 -4.86 -17.13 8.47
N LEU A 41 -5.42 -17.08 9.67
CA LEU A 41 -4.68 -17.46 10.85
C LEU A 41 -4.35 -18.97 10.73
N ARG A 42 -3.22 -19.28 10.14
CA ARG A 42 -2.63 -20.62 10.21
C ARG A 42 -2.14 -20.84 11.63
N VAL A 43 -3.07 -21.03 12.53
CA VAL A 43 -2.76 -21.49 13.87
C VAL A 43 -2.38 -22.96 13.74
N GLY A 44 -1.08 -23.25 13.81
CA GLY A 44 -0.58 -24.58 14.17
C GLY A 44 -0.52 -25.63 13.07
N LEU A 45 -0.41 -25.28 11.80
CA LEU A 45 -0.03 -26.19 10.75
C LEU A 45 1.25 -25.69 10.09
N ASP A 46 2.38 -26.02 10.68
CA ASP A 46 3.73 -25.78 10.16
C ASP A 46 4.03 -26.71 8.97
N GLY A 47 3.25 -26.58 7.92
CA GLY A 47 3.55 -27.08 6.61
C GLY A 47 3.50 -25.89 5.68
N ALA A 48 4.63 -25.25 5.40
CA ALA A 48 4.73 -24.34 4.27
C ALA A 48 4.21 -25.14 3.06
N ALA A 49 3.12 -24.66 2.44
CA ALA A 49 2.74 -25.20 1.14
C ALA A 49 3.98 -25.05 0.25
N PRO A 50 4.32 -26.07 -0.57
CA PRO A 50 5.45 -25.95 -1.47
C PRO A 50 5.26 -24.67 -2.27
N SER A 51 6.23 -23.74 -2.17
CA SER A 51 6.29 -22.56 -3.02
C SER A 51 6.42 -23.04 -4.46
N ASP A 52 5.68 -22.44 -5.39
CA ASP A 52 5.93 -22.75 -6.77
C ASP A 52 7.21 -22.02 -7.24
N ALA A 53 7.91 -22.57 -8.22
CA ALA A 53 9.16 -22.00 -8.73
C ALA A 53 8.99 -20.55 -9.23
N ALA A 54 7.79 -20.17 -9.64
CA ALA A 54 7.47 -18.82 -10.09
C ALA A 54 7.35 -17.83 -8.92
N GLU A 55 6.83 -18.27 -7.78
CA GLU A 55 6.80 -17.47 -6.55
C GLU A 55 8.22 -17.24 -6.01
N ASP A 56 9.04 -18.30 -5.95
CA ASP A 56 10.43 -18.21 -5.52
C ASP A 56 11.24 -17.26 -6.41
N ALA A 57 11.04 -17.31 -7.72
CA ALA A 57 11.68 -16.40 -8.67
C ALA A 57 11.25 -14.93 -8.44
N ARG A 58 9.97 -14.67 -8.15
CA ARG A 58 9.48 -13.32 -7.83
C ARG A 58 10.08 -12.80 -6.53
N ILE A 59 10.14 -13.64 -5.49
CA ILE A 59 10.77 -13.31 -4.21
C ILE A 59 12.26 -13.00 -4.39
N ALA A 60 12.97 -13.80 -5.18
CA ALA A 60 14.37 -13.56 -5.49
C ALA A 60 14.59 -12.24 -6.23
N ALA A 61 13.73 -11.92 -7.20
CA ALA A 61 13.78 -10.65 -7.93
C ALA A 61 13.55 -9.44 -7.02
N VAL A 62 12.58 -9.51 -6.08
CA VAL A 62 12.34 -8.44 -5.09
C VAL A 62 13.56 -8.25 -4.18
N ARG A 63 14.20 -9.33 -3.74
CA ARG A 63 15.40 -9.24 -2.89
C ARG A 63 16.60 -8.67 -3.64
N ALA A 64 16.71 -8.92 -4.94
CA ALA A 64 17.78 -8.39 -5.78
C ALA A 64 17.69 -6.87 -5.97
N ASP A 65 16.47 -6.32 -6.07
CA ASP A 65 16.22 -4.88 -6.19
C ASP A 65 14.91 -4.50 -5.49
N PRO A 66 14.94 -4.33 -4.16
CA PRO A 66 13.76 -3.96 -3.38
C PRO A 66 13.16 -2.60 -3.79
N CYS A 67 14.00 -1.67 -4.23
CA CYS A 67 13.54 -0.35 -4.60
C CYS A 67 12.80 -0.32 -5.93
N ALA A 68 13.31 -0.99 -6.93
CA ALA A 68 12.59 -1.14 -8.19
C ALA A 68 11.27 -1.91 -7.97
N ALA A 69 11.26 -2.90 -7.10
CA ALA A 69 10.05 -3.64 -6.73
C ALA A 69 9.00 -2.74 -6.07
N LEU A 70 9.41 -1.91 -5.10
CA LEU A 70 8.53 -1.00 -4.37
C LEU A 70 8.04 0.18 -5.22
N PHE A 71 8.96 0.81 -5.95
CA PHE A 71 8.73 2.14 -6.50
C PHE A 71 8.74 2.19 -8.03
N GLY A 72 9.06 1.07 -8.70
CA GLY A 72 9.27 1.03 -10.14
C GLY A 72 10.59 1.73 -10.53
N THR A 73 10.78 1.85 -11.83
CA THR A 73 12.01 2.43 -12.42
C THR A 73 11.92 3.93 -12.67
N GLN A 74 10.76 4.55 -12.42
CA GLN A 74 10.60 5.99 -12.58
C GLN A 74 11.32 6.72 -11.45
N THR A 75 12.28 7.55 -11.84
CA THR A 75 13.01 8.44 -10.94
C THR A 75 12.58 9.87 -11.18
N ASP A 76 11.92 10.47 -10.21
CA ASP A 76 11.66 11.90 -10.15
C ASP A 76 12.10 12.44 -8.77
N SER A 77 12.00 13.74 -8.55
CA SER A 77 12.43 14.38 -7.30
C SER A 77 11.48 14.19 -6.13
N ARG A 78 10.30 13.58 -6.34
CA ARG A 78 9.30 13.35 -5.31
C ARG A 78 9.69 12.16 -4.44
N LEU A 79 9.36 12.25 -3.16
CA LEU A 79 9.54 11.13 -2.25
C LEU A 79 8.56 9.99 -2.62
N PRO A 80 9.05 8.79 -2.99
CA PRO A 80 8.16 7.69 -3.33
C PRO A 80 7.59 7.04 -2.07
N ILE A 81 6.31 6.67 -2.14
CA ILE A 81 5.57 5.95 -1.12
C ILE A 81 4.96 4.71 -1.76
N ALA A 82 5.38 3.52 -1.33
CA ALA A 82 4.72 2.27 -1.70
C ALA A 82 3.63 1.97 -0.67
N PHE A 83 2.39 1.92 -1.12
CA PHE A 83 1.20 1.72 -0.29
C PHE A 83 0.51 0.41 -0.65
N PHE A 84 0.55 -0.55 0.26
CA PHE A 84 -0.08 -1.87 0.13
C PHE A 84 -1.44 -1.84 0.79
N SER A 85 -2.49 -2.00 0.01
CA SER A 85 -3.86 -1.83 0.49
C SER A 85 -4.82 -2.90 -0.01
N ASP A 86 -5.95 -2.98 0.70
CA ASP A 86 -7.10 -3.83 0.39
C ASP A 86 -8.36 -2.94 0.44
N PHE A 87 -9.20 -2.98 -0.58
CA PHE A 87 -10.38 -2.11 -0.67
C PHE A 87 -11.44 -2.41 0.39
N ASN A 88 -11.45 -3.61 0.97
CA ASN A 88 -12.35 -3.99 2.06
C ASN A 88 -11.75 -3.73 3.45
N CYS A 89 -10.53 -3.21 3.52
CA CYS A 89 -9.84 -2.89 4.76
C CYS A 89 -10.23 -1.48 5.27
N PRO A 90 -10.88 -1.34 6.43
CA PRO A 90 -11.23 -0.02 6.99
C PRO A 90 -10.01 0.85 7.28
N ASN A 91 -8.93 0.24 7.78
CA ASN A 91 -7.70 0.96 8.11
C ASN A 91 -6.97 1.46 6.85
N CYS A 92 -7.12 0.77 5.72
CA CYS A 92 -6.59 1.22 4.43
C CYS A 92 -7.25 2.52 3.98
N ARG A 93 -8.57 2.64 4.15
CA ARG A 93 -9.31 3.88 3.85
C ARG A 93 -8.84 5.06 4.69
N VAL A 94 -8.54 4.81 5.96
CA VAL A 94 -8.03 5.86 6.86
C VAL A 94 -6.65 6.33 6.40
N LEU A 95 -5.74 5.40 6.11
CA LEU A 95 -4.39 5.78 5.70
C LEU A 95 -4.34 6.37 4.28
N ASP A 96 -5.17 5.85 3.36
CA ASP A 96 -5.29 6.44 2.01
C ASP A 96 -5.75 7.91 2.08
N ALA A 97 -6.76 8.21 2.92
CA ALA A 97 -7.22 9.58 3.14
C ALA A 97 -6.09 10.47 3.70
N ILE A 98 -5.34 10.00 4.70
CA ILE A 98 -4.19 10.73 5.26
C ILE A 98 -3.14 11.05 4.19
N LEU A 99 -2.80 10.07 3.32
CA LEU A 99 -1.83 10.25 2.26
C LEU A 99 -2.32 11.23 1.18
N LEU A 100 -3.61 11.15 0.81
CA LEU A 100 -4.22 12.06 -0.15
C LEU A 100 -4.32 13.49 0.41
N ASP A 101 -4.68 13.66 1.67
CA ASP A 101 -4.74 14.96 2.34
C ASP A 101 -3.33 15.59 2.41
N TYR A 102 -2.31 14.78 2.69
CA TYR A 102 -0.93 15.26 2.69
C TYR A 102 -0.48 15.71 1.29
N ASP A 103 -0.75 14.90 0.25
CA ASP A 103 -0.40 15.23 -1.14
C ASP A 103 -1.12 16.51 -1.61
N ALA A 104 -2.39 16.67 -1.27
CA ALA A 104 -3.16 17.87 -1.58
C ALA A 104 -2.63 19.13 -0.89
N ALA A 105 -2.18 19.00 0.37
CA ALA A 105 -1.57 20.09 1.12
C ALA A 105 -0.13 20.43 0.69
N ASN A 106 0.58 19.47 0.08
CA ASN A 106 2.00 19.59 -0.32
C ASN A 106 2.21 19.09 -1.76
N PRO A 107 1.65 19.76 -2.78
CA PRO A 107 1.66 19.28 -4.17
C PRO A 107 3.08 19.04 -4.68
N GLY A 108 3.29 17.91 -5.36
CA GLY A 108 4.58 17.57 -5.98
C GLY A 108 5.66 17.10 -5.01
N THR A 109 5.33 16.91 -3.73
CA THR A 109 6.29 16.46 -2.70
C THR A 109 6.44 14.96 -2.65
N ILE A 110 5.34 14.22 -2.80
CA ILE A 110 5.29 12.77 -2.72
C ILE A 110 4.77 12.15 -4.01
N ARG A 111 5.08 10.87 -4.22
CA ARG A 111 4.54 10.03 -5.29
C ARG A 111 4.05 8.72 -4.70
N ILE A 112 2.75 8.50 -4.69
CA ILE A 112 2.13 7.29 -4.13
C ILE A 112 2.06 6.21 -5.21
N ILE A 113 2.72 5.08 -4.96
CA ILE A 113 2.67 3.86 -5.76
C ILE A 113 1.78 2.87 -5.01
N ARG A 114 0.68 2.48 -5.62
CA ARG A 114 -0.28 1.56 -5.00
C ARG A 114 0.01 0.14 -5.41
N HIS A 115 0.03 -0.73 -4.42
CA HIS A 115 0.14 -2.18 -4.56
C HIS A 115 -1.13 -2.82 -4.00
N GLU A 116 -1.92 -3.40 -4.88
CA GLU A 116 -3.15 -4.08 -4.46
C GLU A 116 -2.78 -5.40 -3.77
N LEU A 117 -3.13 -5.51 -2.49
CA LEU A 117 -2.84 -6.66 -1.66
C LEU A 117 -4.13 -7.22 -1.05
N PRO A 118 -4.94 -7.98 -1.82
CA PRO A 118 -6.23 -8.49 -1.38
C PRO A 118 -6.07 -9.63 -0.39
N LEU A 119 -6.13 -9.34 0.90
CA LEU A 119 -6.00 -10.30 2.00
C LEU A 119 -7.34 -10.69 2.64
N LEU A 120 -8.41 -9.91 2.40
CA LEU A 120 -9.68 -10.04 3.12
C LEU A 120 -10.73 -10.85 2.34
N GLY A 121 -10.29 -11.76 1.47
CA GLY A 121 -11.14 -12.72 0.79
C GLY A 121 -11.51 -12.36 -0.65
N ALA A 122 -12.43 -13.14 -1.25
CA ALA A 122 -12.76 -13.06 -2.66
C ALA A 122 -13.28 -11.68 -3.10
N ALA A 123 -14.04 -11.00 -2.25
CA ALA A 123 -14.52 -9.64 -2.51
C ALA A 123 -13.35 -8.62 -2.67
N SER A 124 -12.28 -8.79 -1.89
CA SER A 124 -11.07 -7.98 -2.02
C SER A 124 -10.33 -8.26 -3.32
N THR A 125 -10.27 -9.52 -3.74
CA THR A 125 -9.67 -9.91 -5.03
C THR A 125 -10.43 -9.27 -6.18
N ILE A 126 -11.76 -9.36 -6.20
CA ILE A 126 -12.61 -8.71 -7.22
C ILE A 126 -12.34 -7.20 -7.29
N ALA A 127 -12.27 -6.52 -6.15
CA ALA A 127 -12.03 -5.08 -6.12
C ALA A 127 -10.63 -4.72 -6.65
N SER A 128 -9.59 -5.48 -6.27
CA SER A 128 -8.21 -5.28 -6.72
C SER A 128 -8.05 -5.55 -8.22
N GLU A 129 -8.66 -6.62 -8.73
CA GLU A 129 -8.68 -6.89 -10.16
C GLU A 129 -9.42 -5.80 -10.95
N ALA A 130 -10.53 -5.29 -10.40
CA ALA A 130 -11.33 -4.24 -11.04
C ALA A 130 -10.57 -2.91 -11.18
N VAL A 131 -9.84 -2.46 -10.16
CA VAL A 131 -9.04 -1.22 -10.25
C VAL A 131 -7.89 -1.38 -11.24
N LEU A 132 -7.21 -2.53 -11.27
CA LEU A 132 -6.15 -2.81 -12.22
C LEU A 132 -6.68 -2.92 -13.66
N ALA A 133 -7.87 -3.48 -13.85
CA ALA A 133 -8.54 -3.49 -15.15
C ALA A 133 -9.00 -2.09 -15.59
N ALA A 134 -9.43 -1.25 -14.65
CA ALA A 134 -9.75 0.15 -14.92
C ALA A 134 -8.52 0.96 -15.37
N ASP A 135 -7.34 0.63 -14.85
CA ASP A 135 -6.07 1.25 -15.26
C ASP A 135 -5.79 1.05 -16.75
N ARG A 136 -6.12 -0.11 -17.31
CA ARG A 136 -6.00 -0.40 -18.75
C ARG A 136 -6.89 0.48 -19.64
N GLN A 137 -7.86 1.16 -19.05
CA GLN A 137 -8.73 2.15 -19.70
C GLN A 137 -8.41 3.57 -19.25
N GLY A 138 -7.31 3.79 -18.50
CA GLY A 138 -6.91 5.09 -17.96
C GLY A 138 -7.79 5.58 -16.79
N GLY A 139 -8.58 4.69 -16.20
CA GLY A 139 -9.54 4.99 -15.14
C GLY A 139 -9.15 4.54 -13.74
N TYR A 140 -7.86 4.23 -13.50
CA TYR A 140 -7.41 3.75 -12.18
C TYR A 140 -7.89 4.64 -11.04
N ARG A 141 -7.63 5.95 -11.11
CA ARG A 141 -7.95 6.88 -10.03
C ARG A 141 -9.44 6.94 -9.73
N GLN A 142 -10.28 7.05 -10.77
CA GLN A 142 -11.72 7.13 -10.62
C GLN A 142 -12.29 5.84 -9.98
N MET A 143 -11.81 4.68 -10.42
CA MET A 143 -12.21 3.38 -9.87
C MET A 143 -11.72 3.22 -8.44
N HIS A 144 -10.45 3.56 -8.17
CA HIS A 144 -9.87 3.55 -6.81
C HIS A 144 -10.71 4.38 -5.83
N ASP A 145 -11.00 5.63 -6.18
CA ASP A 145 -11.79 6.54 -5.35
C ASP A 145 -13.20 5.99 -5.11
N ARG A 146 -13.78 5.33 -6.11
CA ARG A 146 -15.11 4.71 -5.99
C ARG A 146 -15.09 3.51 -5.06
N LEU A 147 -14.09 2.63 -5.21
CA LEU A 147 -13.93 1.42 -4.40
C LEU A 147 -13.63 1.77 -2.94
N MET A 148 -12.74 2.75 -2.68
CA MET A 148 -12.43 3.20 -1.32
C MET A 148 -13.64 3.78 -0.57
N ARG A 149 -14.64 4.33 -1.29
CA ARG A 149 -15.90 4.81 -0.68
C ARG A 149 -16.98 3.73 -0.57
N THR A 150 -16.79 2.58 -1.20
CA THR A 150 -17.75 1.47 -1.17
C THR A 150 -17.48 0.59 0.04
N ARG A 151 -18.51 0.29 0.84
CA ARG A 151 -18.33 -0.49 2.08
C ARG A 151 -17.81 -1.90 1.82
N MET A 152 -18.32 -2.53 0.77
CA MET A 152 -17.91 -3.88 0.34
C MET A 152 -18.23 -4.06 -1.13
N VAL A 153 -17.28 -4.58 -1.88
CA VAL A 153 -17.48 -5.01 -3.26
C VAL A 153 -17.91 -6.47 -3.23
N THR A 154 -19.11 -6.77 -3.69
CA THR A 154 -19.71 -8.09 -3.50
C THR A 154 -19.62 -8.99 -4.72
N ASP A 155 -19.69 -8.42 -5.92
CA ASP A 155 -19.78 -9.19 -7.16
C ASP A 155 -19.36 -8.38 -8.41
N LEU A 156 -19.26 -9.11 -9.54
CA LEU A 156 -18.85 -8.55 -10.83
C LEU A 156 -19.85 -7.55 -11.41
N ASN A 157 -21.15 -7.69 -11.13
CA ASN A 157 -22.16 -6.77 -11.67
C ASN A 157 -22.00 -5.39 -11.02
N LEU A 158 -21.64 -5.37 -9.72
CA LEU A 158 -21.38 -4.13 -9.02
C LEU A 158 -20.17 -3.40 -9.61
N VAL A 159 -19.05 -4.08 -9.85
CA VAL A 159 -17.85 -3.44 -10.44
C VAL A 159 -18.09 -3.00 -11.89
N MET A 160 -18.84 -3.77 -12.67
CA MET A 160 -19.25 -3.39 -14.02
C MET A 160 -20.09 -2.10 -14.01
N SER A 161 -21.11 -2.06 -13.15
CA SER A 161 -21.93 -0.85 -12.97
C SER A 161 -21.13 0.36 -12.48
N MET A 162 -20.13 0.15 -11.59
CA MET A 162 -19.24 1.22 -11.17
C MET A 162 -18.39 1.75 -12.33
N ALA A 163 -17.87 0.87 -13.18
CA ALA A 163 -17.10 1.24 -14.36
C ALA A 163 -17.93 2.10 -15.33
N ASP A 164 -19.13 1.65 -15.64
CA ASP A 164 -20.06 2.39 -16.53
C ASP A 164 -20.38 3.78 -15.97
N GLN A 165 -20.60 3.90 -14.65
CA GLN A 165 -20.90 5.17 -13.98
C GLN A 165 -19.74 6.18 -14.00
N ILE A 166 -18.49 5.72 -14.14
CA ILE A 166 -17.32 6.58 -14.27
C ILE A 166 -16.82 6.72 -15.69
N GLY A 167 -17.62 6.25 -16.68
CA GLY A 167 -17.34 6.42 -18.10
C GLY A 167 -16.39 5.41 -18.70
N LEU A 168 -16.15 4.27 -18.03
CA LEU A 168 -15.37 3.14 -18.55
C LEU A 168 -16.31 2.11 -19.17
N ASP A 169 -15.78 1.24 -20.03
CA ASP A 169 -16.49 0.07 -20.52
C ASP A 169 -16.49 -1.05 -19.48
N GLY A 170 -17.60 -1.22 -18.77
CA GLY A 170 -17.71 -2.21 -17.69
C GLY A 170 -17.59 -3.65 -18.16
N ARG A 171 -18.04 -3.97 -19.41
CA ARG A 171 -17.90 -5.31 -19.99
C ARG A 171 -16.43 -5.64 -20.25
N ARG A 172 -15.73 -4.74 -20.93
CA ARG A 172 -14.29 -4.85 -21.16
C ARG A 172 -13.51 -4.93 -19.86
N LEU A 173 -13.91 -4.17 -18.84
CA LEU A 173 -13.28 -4.21 -17.51
C LEU A 173 -13.35 -5.63 -16.93
N VAL A 174 -14.53 -6.28 -16.95
CA VAL A 174 -14.71 -7.65 -16.43
C VAL A 174 -13.91 -8.68 -17.23
N GLU A 175 -13.74 -8.48 -18.53
CA GLU A 175 -12.89 -9.32 -19.37
C GLU A 175 -11.40 -9.14 -19.02
N ASP A 176 -10.95 -7.89 -18.88
CA ASP A 176 -9.58 -7.54 -18.54
C ASP A 176 -9.16 -8.02 -17.13
N MET A 177 -10.08 -8.07 -16.15
CA MET A 177 -9.81 -8.59 -14.80
C MET A 177 -9.21 -9.99 -14.79
N ARG A 178 -9.49 -10.80 -15.79
CA ARG A 178 -8.99 -12.19 -15.90
C ARG A 178 -7.63 -12.29 -16.61
N SER A 179 -7.01 -11.18 -16.95
CA SER A 179 -5.74 -11.20 -17.69
C SER A 179 -4.57 -11.70 -16.82
N ALA A 180 -3.63 -12.38 -17.45
CA ALA A 180 -2.39 -12.83 -16.79
C ALA A 180 -1.55 -11.65 -16.26
N GLU A 181 -1.68 -10.48 -16.87
CA GLU A 181 -1.01 -9.27 -16.45
C GLU A 181 -1.50 -8.80 -15.08
N ILE A 182 -2.81 -8.78 -14.86
CA ILE A 182 -3.43 -8.40 -13.58
C ILE A 182 -3.10 -9.44 -12.52
N ALA A 183 -3.22 -10.73 -12.81
CA ALA A 183 -2.79 -11.79 -11.91
C ALA A 183 -1.32 -11.63 -11.51
N GLY A 184 -0.44 -11.35 -12.48
CA GLY A 184 0.98 -11.10 -12.25
C GLY A 184 1.25 -9.84 -11.41
N ALA A 185 0.41 -8.79 -11.52
CA ALA A 185 0.53 -7.60 -10.67
C ALA A 185 0.20 -7.91 -9.20
N LEU A 186 -0.87 -8.67 -8.96
CA LEU A 186 -1.24 -9.12 -7.60
C LEU A 186 -0.17 -10.06 -7.00
N ASP A 187 0.39 -10.96 -7.81
CA ASP A 187 1.46 -11.85 -7.35
C ASP A 187 2.75 -11.10 -7.03
N ARG A 188 3.09 -10.05 -7.80
CA ARG A 188 4.22 -9.18 -7.45
C ARG A 188 3.99 -8.47 -6.12
N ALA A 189 2.79 -7.93 -5.88
CA ALA A 189 2.47 -7.29 -4.61
C ALA A 189 2.61 -8.27 -3.43
N LYS A 190 2.16 -9.52 -3.58
CA LYS A 190 2.34 -10.59 -2.59
C LYS A 190 3.82 -10.92 -2.36
N ALA A 191 4.63 -11.02 -3.42
CA ALA A 191 6.05 -11.30 -3.29
C ALA A 191 6.80 -10.18 -2.55
N ILE A 192 6.46 -8.92 -2.82
CA ILE A 192 7.00 -7.78 -2.07
C ILE A 192 6.57 -7.85 -0.61
N ALA A 193 5.28 -8.08 -0.36
CA ALA A 193 4.76 -8.22 1.00
C ALA A 193 5.46 -9.34 1.78
N ALA A 194 5.73 -10.48 1.15
CA ALA A 194 6.46 -11.60 1.76
C ALA A 194 7.90 -11.22 2.12
N VAL A 195 8.61 -10.51 1.24
CA VAL A 195 10.01 -10.07 1.48
C VAL A 195 10.10 -9.06 2.61
N PHE A 196 9.14 -8.13 2.70
CA PHE A 196 9.09 -7.10 3.73
C PHE A 196 8.42 -7.56 5.03
N GLY A 197 7.88 -8.78 5.09
CA GLY A 197 7.16 -9.30 6.24
C GLY A 197 5.78 -8.67 6.46
N PHE A 198 5.16 -8.12 5.41
CA PHE A 198 3.82 -7.54 5.48
C PHE A 198 2.76 -8.63 5.56
N ASN A 199 2.20 -8.84 6.72
CA ASN A 199 1.19 -9.88 6.99
C ASN A 199 -0.25 -9.32 7.11
N GLY A 200 -0.44 -8.06 6.79
CA GLY A 200 -1.74 -7.37 6.84
C GLY A 200 -1.73 -6.06 6.07
N THR A 201 -2.88 -5.40 6.03
CA THR A 201 -3.09 -4.11 5.38
C THR A 201 -3.68 -3.07 6.35
N PRO A 202 -3.37 -1.80 6.17
CA PRO A 202 -2.38 -1.24 5.25
C PRO A 202 -0.94 -1.57 5.68
N SER A 203 -0.03 -1.71 4.71
CA SER A 203 1.41 -1.69 4.95
C SER A 203 2.04 -0.67 4.02
N THR A 204 3.06 0.04 4.46
CA THR A 204 3.56 1.20 3.73
C THR A 204 5.07 1.31 3.83
N VAL A 205 5.70 1.72 2.73
CA VAL A 205 7.11 2.14 2.73
C VAL A 205 7.19 3.57 2.22
N ILE A 206 7.62 4.49 3.08
CA ILE A 206 7.88 5.89 2.72
C ILE A 206 9.40 6.06 2.59
N GLY A 207 9.88 6.26 1.37
CA GLY A 207 11.32 6.27 1.15
C GLY A 207 11.98 4.97 1.59
N ARG A 208 12.71 4.99 2.72
CA ARG A 208 13.34 3.81 3.31
C ARG A 208 12.61 3.27 4.54
N THR A 209 11.58 3.99 5.01
CA THR A 209 10.90 3.66 6.27
C THR A 209 9.62 2.88 6.02
N ALA A 210 9.62 1.61 6.43
CA ALA A 210 8.48 0.71 6.40
C ALA A 210 7.70 0.76 7.72
N PHE A 211 6.38 0.63 7.66
CA PHE A 211 5.52 0.47 8.82
C PHE A 211 4.23 -0.29 8.48
N TRP A 212 3.58 -0.83 9.50
CA TRP A 212 2.35 -1.60 9.41
C TRP A 212 1.19 -0.86 10.07
N GLY A 213 0.03 -0.99 9.45
CA GLY A 213 -1.22 -0.42 9.95
C GLY A 213 -1.38 1.07 9.69
N ALA A 214 -2.55 1.59 10.01
CA ALA A 214 -2.83 3.01 9.94
C ALA A 214 -2.28 3.71 11.18
N ILE A 215 -1.20 4.48 11.00
CA ILE A 215 -0.62 5.35 12.04
C ILE A 215 -1.24 6.75 11.96
N PRO A 216 -1.14 7.57 13.03
CA PRO A 216 -1.67 8.93 13.04
C PRO A 216 -1.10 9.82 11.92
N ALA A 217 -1.90 10.75 11.41
CA ALA A 217 -1.47 11.67 10.35
C ALA A 217 -0.21 12.47 10.70
N ALA A 218 -0.04 12.85 11.97
CA ALA A 218 1.14 13.54 12.44
C ALA A 218 2.42 12.68 12.32
N ASP A 219 2.30 11.37 12.57
CA ASP A 219 3.43 10.43 12.46
C ASP A 219 3.77 10.17 10.98
N VAL A 220 2.76 10.04 10.11
CA VAL A 220 2.95 9.97 8.65
C VAL A 220 3.72 11.20 8.15
N ALA A 221 3.27 12.40 8.54
CA ALA A 221 3.91 13.66 8.15
C ALA A 221 5.35 13.75 8.68
N GLN A 222 5.62 13.26 9.90
CA GLN A 222 6.97 13.23 10.47
C GLN A 222 7.90 12.28 9.70
N VAL A 223 7.41 11.06 9.36
CA VAL A 223 8.18 10.10 8.52
C VAL A 223 8.49 10.71 7.16
N ILE A 224 7.51 11.33 6.50
CA ILE A 224 7.72 11.99 5.20
C ILE A 224 8.79 13.09 5.34
N LYS A 225 8.72 13.93 6.36
CA LYS A 225 9.70 15.00 6.60
C LYS A 225 11.11 14.45 6.81
N ASP A 226 11.25 13.38 7.59
CA ASP A 226 12.54 12.77 7.88
C ASP A 226 13.15 12.12 6.61
N GLU A 227 12.32 11.48 5.78
CA GLU A 227 12.77 10.87 4.53
C GLU A 227 13.10 11.93 3.45
N LEU A 228 12.36 13.05 3.38
CA LEU A 228 12.68 14.18 2.50
C LEU A 228 14.04 14.80 2.85
N ALA A 229 14.35 14.93 4.15
CA ALA A 229 15.63 15.46 4.60
C ALA A 229 16.80 14.52 4.28
N ALA A 230 16.53 13.25 3.99
CA ALA A 230 17.51 12.23 3.66
C ALA A 230 17.64 11.92 2.16
N LEU A 231 16.94 12.66 1.29
CA LEU A 231 17.08 12.52 -0.17
C LEU A 231 18.49 12.93 -0.65
N PRO A 232 19.00 12.39 -1.78
CA PRO A 232 18.35 11.38 -2.64
C PRO A 232 18.33 9.99 -2.01
N LEU A 233 17.26 9.22 -2.34
CA LEU A 233 17.19 7.82 -1.95
C LEU A 233 18.35 7.06 -2.59
N ARG A 234 19.17 6.45 -1.76
CA ARG A 234 20.20 5.51 -2.18
C ARG A 234 19.67 4.11 -1.87
N CYS A 235 19.06 3.52 -2.84
CA CYS A 235 18.73 2.11 -2.80
C CYS A 235 19.84 1.27 -3.38
#